data_73360e0bdd76a8bf5573380a27bf8637
#
_entry.id   73360e0bdd76a8bf5573380a27bf8637
#
_cell.length_a   1.000
_cell.length_b   1.000
_cell.length_c   1.000
_cell.angle_alpha   90.00
_cell.angle_beta   90.00
_cell.angle_gamma   90.00
#
_symmetry.space_group_name_H-M   'P 1'
#
loop_
_entity.id
_entity.type
_entity.pdbx_description
1 polymer ?
#
loop_
_entity_poly.entity_id
_entity_poly.type
_entity_poly.pdbx_seq_one_letter_code
_entity_poly.pdbx_strand_id
1 'polypeptide(L)'
;MKQMTTRRLAALGLAAAMGLTLAACGEQQPSREEVEQAIRAGTLTVEDALDKGWIDQAWVDAYQEENSVPAGSKMEAGAVGDFTTTLSGEEFTRAQLGDVVFFAFLDPSAEGTQAFYDALAQGYDGVVENGAGIVVCTKREDGNELFAEAPFPVILYNDSVKAAIGGSSGMVEDEETPNAASWYVNGSFLSAWYSSVDAQELPESAAAFVEMSQEPAFSAGDGSGAAAMAPMG
;
A
#
# COMPACT_ATOMS: atom_id res chain seq x y z
N MET A 1 -13.12 26.97 55.17
CA MET A 1 -14.42 27.10 54.49
C MET A 1 -14.19 27.52 53.05
N LYS A 2 -14.36 26.62 52.12
CA LYS A 2 -14.94 26.73 50.78
C LYS A 2 -14.53 25.49 49.98
N GLN A 3 -15.50 24.65 49.76
CA GLN A 3 -15.39 23.44 48.98
C GLN A 3 -15.21 23.76 47.50
N MET A 4 -14.19 23.18 46.86
CA MET A 4 -14.07 23.14 45.42
C MET A 4 -14.68 21.84 44.91
N THR A 5 -15.83 21.96 44.29
CA THR A 5 -16.54 20.91 43.58
C THR A 5 -15.85 20.62 42.26
N THR A 6 -15.18 19.50 42.17
CA THR A 6 -14.64 18.92 40.94
C THR A 6 -15.80 18.31 40.13
N ARG A 7 -16.21 18.95 39.07
CA ARG A 7 -17.12 18.38 38.07
C ARG A 7 -16.32 17.39 37.20
N ARG A 8 -16.53 16.11 37.45
CA ARG A 8 -16.14 15.04 36.54
C ARG A 8 -17.18 14.96 35.43
N LEU A 9 -16.82 15.33 34.21
CA LEU A 9 -17.55 15.05 32.99
C LEU A 9 -17.35 13.58 32.66
N ALA A 10 -18.35 12.76 32.95
CA ALA A 10 -18.45 11.40 32.46
C ALA A 10 -18.89 11.48 30.98
N ALA A 11 -18.00 11.17 30.05
CA ALA A 11 -18.36 10.89 28.69
C ALA A 11 -19.04 9.51 28.66
N LEU A 12 -20.35 9.49 28.57
CA LEU A 12 -21.15 8.32 28.28
C LEU A 12 -20.98 7.98 26.79
N GLY A 13 -20.09 7.04 26.52
CA GLY A 13 -20.06 6.32 25.25
C GLY A 13 -21.31 5.45 25.16
N LEU A 14 -22.24 5.85 24.31
CA LEU A 14 -23.41 5.05 23.96
C LEU A 14 -22.95 3.98 22.97
N ALA A 15 -22.43 2.85 23.48
CA ALA A 15 -22.34 1.63 22.71
C ALA A 15 -23.77 1.09 22.59
N ALA A 16 -24.41 1.37 21.46
CA ALA A 16 -25.63 0.67 21.08
C ALA A 16 -25.27 -0.77 20.72
N ALA A 17 -25.13 -1.60 21.74
CA ALA A 17 -25.19 -3.02 21.55
C ALA A 17 -26.65 -3.35 21.23
N MET A 18 -26.99 -3.42 19.95
CA MET A 18 -28.18 -4.13 19.50
C MET A 18 -27.92 -5.62 19.72
N GLY A 19 -28.13 -6.05 20.96
CA GLY A 19 -28.25 -7.45 21.26
C GLY A 19 -29.47 -7.98 20.54
N LEU A 20 -29.25 -8.76 19.48
CA LEU A 20 -30.27 -9.66 18.93
C LEU A 20 -30.61 -10.66 20.04
N THR A 21 -31.59 -10.29 20.86
CA THR A 21 -32.25 -11.26 21.75
C THR A 21 -33.09 -12.17 20.87
N LEU A 22 -32.54 -13.33 20.51
CA LEU A 22 -33.27 -14.47 19.98
C LEU A 22 -34.22 -14.98 21.06
N ALA A 23 -35.38 -14.33 21.20
CA ALA A 23 -36.50 -14.89 21.89
C ALA A 23 -37.31 -15.71 20.88
N ALA A 24 -37.32 -17.00 21.07
CA ALA A 24 -38.10 -18.00 20.33
C ALA A 24 -39.55 -17.57 20.13
N CYS A 25 -39.92 -17.26 18.88
CA CYS A 25 -41.26 -17.48 18.28
C CYS A 25 -41.21 -17.04 16.81
N GLY A 26 -41.02 -18.00 15.91
CA GLY A 26 -41.13 -17.79 14.45
C GLY A 26 -39.95 -17.02 13.86
N GLU A 27 -39.04 -17.73 13.23
CA GLU A 27 -37.89 -17.15 12.52
C GLU A 27 -38.43 -16.21 11.41
N GLN A 28 -38.58 -14.94 11.73
CA GLN A 28 -38.64 -13.92 10.70
C GLN A 28 -37.22 -13.77 10.17
N GLN A 29 -37.00 -14.22 8.96
CA GLN A 29 -35.78 -13.91 8.23
C GLN A 29 -35.60 -12.38 8.22
N PRO A 30 -34.41 -11.86 8.54
CA PRO A 30 -34.14 -10.44 8.42
C PRO A 30 -34.40 -9.98 6.97
N SER A 31 -34.86 -8.75 6.82
CA SER A 31 -35.06 -8.18 5.50
C SER A 31 -33.71 -8.04 4.80
N ARG A 32 -33.71 -8.03 3.47
CA ARG A 32 -32.48 -7.81 2.67
C ARG A 32 -31.76 -6.53 3.04
N GLU A 33 -32.51 -5.46 3.38
CA GLU A 33 -31.95 -4.19 3.82
C GLU A 33 -31.23 -4.29 5.18
N GLU A 34 -31.77 -5.08 6.11
CA GLU A 34 -31.13 -5.32 7.42
C GLU A 34 -29.87 -6.15 7.27
N VAL A 35 -29.88 -7.15 6.39
CA VAL A 35 -28.70 -7.97 6.07
C VAL A 35 -27.61 -7.09 5.44
N GLU A 36 -27.96 -6.27 4.46
CA GLU A 36 -27.02 -5.35 3.80
C GLU A 36 -26.41 -4.34 4.76
N GLN A 37 -27.22 -3.76 5.67
CA GLN A 37 -26.72 -2.87 6.72
C GLN A 37 -25.76 -3.58 7.68
N ALA A 38 -26.05 -4.83 8.06
CA ALA A 38 -25.20 -5.62 8.93
C ALA A 38 -23.85 -5.96 8.26
N ILE A 39 -23.88 -6.26 6.94
CA ILE A 39 -22.67 -6.50 6.15
C ILE A 39 -21.85 -5.22 6.02
N ARG A 40 -22.46 -4.09 5.70
CA ARG A 40 -21.76 -2.77 5.62
C ARG A 40 -21.20 -2.33 6.97
N ALA A 41 -21.85 -2.68 8.07
CA ALA A 41 -21.37 -2.39 9.42
C ALA A 41 -20.29 -3.38 9.90
N GLY A 42 -19.95 -4.42 9.13
CA GLY A 42 -18.98 -5.45 9.51
C GLY A 42 -19.45 -6.38 10.64
N THR A 43 -20.76 -6.40 10.96
CA THR A 43 -21.34 -7.24 12.01
C THR A 43 -21.83 -8.59 11.48
N LEU A 44 -21.90 -8.74 10.18
CA LEU A 44 -22.29 -9.96 9.47
C LEU A 44 -21.40 -10.09 8.22
N THR A 45 -20.92 -11.31 7.95
CA THR A 45 -20.20 -11.58 6.70
C THR A 45 -21.17 -12.02 5.61
N VAL A 46 -20.79 -11.82 4.33
CA VAL A 46 -21.56 -12.30 3.18
C VAL A 46 -21.70 -13.82 3.23
N GLU A 47 -20.64 -14.53 3.64
CA GLU A 47 -20.61 -15.98 3.77
C GLU A 47 -21.61 -16.48 4.84
N ASP A 48 -21.61 -15.87 6.02
CA ASP A 48 -22.57 -16.20 7.08
C ASP A 48 -24.03 -15.94 6.66
N ALA A 49 -24.27 -14.86 5.91
CA ALA A 49 -25.61 -14.54 5.43
C ALA A 49 -26.10 -15.55 4.36
N LEU A 50 -25.18 -16.01 3.50
CA LEU A 50 -25.44 -17.01 2.48
C LEU A 50 -25.71 -18.39 3.13
N ASP A 51 -24.87 -18.81 4.07
CA ASP A 51 -25.01 -20.07 4.80
C ASP A 51 -26.33 -20.16 5.60
N LYS A 52 -26.78 -19.02 6.14
CA LYS A 52 -28.07 -18.90 6.81
C LYS A 52 -29.26 -18.83 5.86
N GLY A 53 -29.02 -18.74 4.54
CA GLY A 53 -30.04 -18.60 3.52
C GLY A 53 -30.80 -17.27 3.59
N TRP A 54 -30.22 -16.24 4.19
CA TRP A 54 -30.79 -14.88 4.24
C TRP A 54 -30.60 -14.12 2.94
N ILE A 55 -29.57 -14.50 2.17
CA ILE A 55 -29.28 -14.04 0.81
C ILE A 55 -29.01 -15.26 -0.07
N ASP A 56 -29.13 -15.08 -1.38
CA ASP A 56 -28.79 -16.08 -2.38
C ASP A 56 -27.58 -15.64 -3.22
N GLN A 57 -27.02 -16.56 -4.00
CA GLN A 57 -25.86 -16.28 -4.84
C GLN A 57 -26.15 -15.15 -5.84
N ALA A 58 -27.35 -15.06 -6.37
CA ALA A 58 -27.74 -13.99 -7.28
C ALA A 58 -27.71 -12.61 -6.61
N TRP A 59 -28.05 -12.55 -5.31
CA TRP A 59 -27.91 -11.33 -4.52
C TRP A 59 -26.43 -10.99 -4.30
N VAL A 60 -25.60 -11.99 -4.01
CA VAL A 60 -24.14 -11.80 -3.84
C VAL A 60 -23.53 -11.24 -5.11
N ASP A 61 -23.86 -11.82 -6.26
CA ASP A 61 -23.35 -11.39 -7.56
C ASP A 61 -23.80 -9.95 -7.87
N ALA A 62 -25.07 -9.61 -7.64
CA ALA A 62 -25.59 -8.25 -7.82
C ALA A 62 -24.97 -7.25 -6.84
N TYR A 63 -24.79 -7.63 -5.57
CA TYR A 63 -24.15 -6.80 -4.57
C TYR A 63 -22.67 -6.55 -4.90
N GLN A 64 -21.98 -7.56 -5.39
CA GLN A 64 -20.60 -7.43 -5.86
C GLN A 64 -20.53 -6.55 -7.11
N GLU A 65 -21.47 -6.68 -8.05
CA GLU A 65 -21.52 -5.83 -9.25
C GLU A 65 -21.82 -4.36 -8.90
N GLU A 66 -22.78 -4.11 -8.00
CA GLU A 66 -23.15 -2.75 -7.56
C GLU A 66 -22.08 -2.09 -6.68
N ASN A 67 -21.39 -2.89 -5.83
CA ASN A 67 -20.33 -2.41 -4.94
C ASN A 67 -18.93 -2.68 -5.50
N SER A 68 -18.82 -3.41 -6.63
CA SER A 68 -17.56 -3.50 -7.37
C SER A 68 -17.30 -2.17 -8.04
N VAL A 69 -16.29 -1.46 -7.58
CA VAL A 69 -15.69 -0.38 -8.37
C VAL A 69 -15.20 -1.02 -9.67
N PRO A 70 -15.53 -0.47 -10.86
CA PRO A 70 -15.06 -1.03 -12.13
C PRO A 70 -13.58 -1.36 -12.07
N ALA A 71 -13.18 -2.50 -12.64
CA ALA A 71 -11.79 -3.00 -12.57
C ALA A 71 -10.74 -1.97 -13.01
N GLY A 72 -11.13 -0.93 -13.78
CA GLY A 72 -10.28 0.20 -14.14
C GLY A 72 -10.20 1.34 -13.11
N SER A 73 -10.98 1.27 -12.00
CA SER A 73 -10.97 2.30 -10.95
C SER A 73 -10.56 1.76 -9.57
N LYS A 74 -10.40 0.45 -9.42
CA LYS A 74 -9.68 -0.16 -8.29
C LYS A 74 -8.19 -0.18 -8.62
N MET A 75 -7.55 0.98 -8.59
CA MET A 75 -6.15 0.98 -8.20
C MET A 75 -6.16 0.73 -6.69
N GLU A 76 -5.86 -0.50 -6.30
CA GLU A 76 -5.59 -0.81 -4.90
C GLU A 76 -4.54 0.16 -4.41
N ALA A 77 -4.71 0.70 -3.20
CA ALA A 77 -3.73 1.61 -2.63
C ALA A 77 -2.37 0.90 -2.65
N GLY A 78 -1.42 1.45 -3.42
CA GLY A 78 -0.10 0.84 -3.60
C GLY A 78 0.11 0.07 -4.91
N ALA A 79 -0.95 -0.35 -5.63
CA ALA A 79 -0.78 -1.00 -6.93
C ALA A 79 -0.16 -0.04 -7.96
N VAL A 80 0.80 -0.56 -8.73
CA VAL A 80 1.51 0.19 -9.77
C VAL A 80 1.00 -0.26 -11.15
N GLY A 81 0.37 0.66 -11.86
CA GLY A 81 -0.09 0.44 -13.24
C GLY A 81 1.06 0.41 -14.24
N ASP A 82 0.70 0.21 -15.50
CA ASP A 82 1.68 0.29 -16.59
C ASP A 82 2.14 1.74 -16.76
N PHE A 83 3.44 1.91 -17.01
CA PHE A 83 4.04 3.21 -17.31
C PHE A 83 5.11 3.10 -18.37
N THR A 84 5.36 4.22 -19.00
CA THR A 84 6.48 4.44 -19.91
C THR A 84 7.22 5.71 -19.51
N THR A 85 8.54 5.60 -19.37
CA THR A 85 9.44 6.69 -19.06
C THR A 85 10.74 6.53 -19.83
N THR A 86 11.77 7.30 -19.50
CA THR A 86 13.07 7.21 -20.14
C THR A 86 14.15 6.80 -19.14
N LEU A 87 15.06 5.97 -19.62
CA LEU A 87 16.31 5.60 -18.94
C LEU A 87 17.45 6.01 -19.85
N SER A 88 18.22 7.04 -19.47
CA SER A 88 19.34 7.55 -20.28
C SER A 88 18.95 7.89 -21.74
N GLY A 89 17.70 8.33 -21.97
CA GLY A 89 17.17 8.65 -23.29
C GLY A 89 16.54 7.47 -24.04
N GLU A 90 16.59 6.26 -23.50
CA GLU A 90 15.91 5.07 -24.02
C GLU A 90 14.59 4.83 -23.25
N GLU A 91 13.63 4.18 -23.92
CA GLU A 91 12.34 3.85 -23.31
C GLU A 91 12.52 2.82 -22.17
N PHE A 92 11.91 3.12 -21.03
CA PHE A 92 11.81 2.23 -19.89
C PHE A 92 10.33 2.06 -19.48
N THR A 93 9.93 0.82 -19.25
CA THR A 93 8.55 0.48 -18.92
C THR A 93 8.47 -0.35 -17.65
N ARG A 94 7.27 -0.43 -17.05
CA ARG A 94 7.02 -1.29 -15.89
C ARG A 94 7.45 -2.75 -16.12
N ALA A 95 7.33 -3.28 -17.33
CA ALA A 95 7.70 -4.65 -17.66
C ALA A 95 9.20 -4.97 -17.47
N GLN A 96 10.04 -3.92 -17.32
CA GLN A 96 11.47 -4.06 -17.05
C GLN A 96 11.80 -4.07 -15.54
N LEU A 97 10.79 -3.83 -14.67
CA LEU A 97 10.94 -4.03 -13.23
C LEU A 97 11.00 -5.51 -12.89
N GLY A 98 11.83 -5.87 -11.91
CA GLY A 98 11.76 -7.19 -11.27
C GLY A 98 10.56 -7.32 -10.33
N ASP A 99 10.37 -8.52 -9.79
CA ASP A 99 9.28 -8.79 -8.84
C ASP A 99 9.46 -8.06 -7.51
N VAL A 100 10.71 -7.82 -7.10
CA VAL A 100 11.07 -7.10 -5.88
C VAL A 100 12.08 -6.01 -6.20
N VAL A 101 11.71 -4.76 -5.98
CA VAL A 101 12.53 -3.59 -6.29
C VAL A 101 12.42 -2.56 -5.16
N PHE A 102 13.55 -2.06 -4.68
CA PHE A 102 13.56 -0.84 -3.87
C PHE A 102 13.47 0.36 -4.82
N PHE A 103 12.31 1.00 -4.84
CA PHE A 103 11.98 2.07 -5.77
C PHE A 103 12.09 3.42 -5.05
N ALA A 104 13.09 4.23 -5.41
CA ALA A 104 13.38 5.50 -4.77
C ALA A 104 13.06 6.68 -5.70
N PHE A 105 12.25 7.61 -5.25
CA PHE A 105 11.92 8.88 -5.92
C PHE A 105 12.77 9.97 -5.29
N LEU A 106 13.75 10.49 -6.03
CA LEU A 106 14.74 11.43 -5.51
C LEU A 106 14.69 12.77 -6.24
N ASP A 107 14.74 13.87 -5.49
CA ASP A 107 14.97 15.19 -6.03
C ASP A 107 16.49 15.50 -5.96
N PRO A 108 17.22 15.57 -7.08
CA PRO A 108 18.66 15.79 -7.07
C PRO A 108 19.09 17.15 -6.50
N SER A 109 18.15 18.11 -6.39
CA SER A 109 18.40 19.43 -5.82
C SER A 109 18.15 19.54 -4.33
N ALA A 110 17.53 18.51 -3.72
CA ALA A 110 17.14 18.57 -2.31
C ALA A 110 18.28 18.21 -1.37
N GLU A 111 18.23 18.78 -0.16
CA GLU A 111 19.12 18.40 0.93
C GLU A 111 18.91 16.92 1.31
N GLY A 112 20.01 16.21 1.54
CA GLY A 112 19.99 14.79 1.92
C GLY A 112 19.95 13.81 0.75
N THR A 113 19.68 14.24 -0.49
CA THR A 113 19.62 13.33 -1.66
C THR A 113 20.94 12.65 -1.93
N GLN A 114 22.08 13.36 -1.78
CA GLN A 114 23.39 12.75 -1.93
C GLN A 114 23.60 11.60 -0.93
N ALA A 115 23.26 11.80 0.34
CA ALA A 115 23.43 10.78 1.37
C ALA A 115 22.49 9.57 1.11
N PHE A 116 21.27 9.85 0.64
CA PHE A 116 20.33 8.78 0.24
C PHE A 116 20.89 7.95 -0.91
N TYR A 117 21.38 8.63 -1.96
CA TYR A 117 21.99 7.98 -3.12
C TYR A 117 23.23 7.16 -2.73
N ASP A 118 24.12 7.72 -1.89
CA ASP A 118 25.33 7.02 -1.43
C ASP A 118 24.97 5.73 -0.69
N ALA A 119 23.94 5.76 0.16
CA ALA A 119 23.44 4.57 0.86
C ALA A 119 22.89 3.52 -0.11
N LEU A 120 22.12 3.94 -1.14
CA LEU A 120 21.64 3.02 -2.18
C LEU A 120 22.79 2.38 -2.95
N ALA A 121 23.78 3.18 -3.36
CA ALA A 121 24.94 2.69 -4.11
C ALA A 121 25.78 1.72 -3.28
N GLN A 122 25.96 2.01 -1.98
CA GLN A 122 26.70 1.15 -1.06
C GLN A 122 25.98 -0.19 -0.79
N GLY A 123 24.64 -0.19 -0.70
CA GLY A 123 23.85 -1.40 -0.43
C GLY A 123 23.52 -2.22 -1.69
N TYR A 124 23.78 -1.69 -2.90
CA TYR A 124 23.31 -2.23 -4.16
C TYR A 124 23.70 -3.68 -4.41
N ASP A 125 24.98 -4.01 -4.27
CA ASP A 125 25.49 -5.36 -4.55
C ASP A 125 24.78 -6.38 -3.65
N GLY A 126 24.60 -6.08 -2.37
CA GLY A 126 23.90 -6.94 -1.42
C GLY A 126 22.40 -7.09 -1.73
N VAL A 127 21.75 -6.06 -2.26
CA VAL A 127 20.35 -6.13 -2.71
C VAL A 127 20.24 -7.08 -3.90
N VAL A 128 21.14 -6.94 -4.88
CA VAL A 128 21.17 -7.81 -6.09
C VAL A 128 21.50 -9.26 -5.75
N GLU A 129 22.46 -9.50 -4.85
CA GLU A 129 22.80 -10.84 -4.37
C GLU A 129 21.62 -11.56 -3.71
N ASN A 130 20.70 -10.80 -3.09
CA ASN A 130 19.48 -11.33 -2.50
C ASN A 130 18.30 -11.43 -3.50
N GLY A 131 18.52 -11.15 -4.79
CA GLY A 131 17.53 -11.36 -5.85
C GLY A 131 16.52 -10.19 -6.02
N ALA A 132 16.78 -9.06 -5.41
CA ALA A 132 16.00 -7.82 -5.60
C ALA A 132 16.75 -6.82 -6.49
N GLY A 133 16.09 -5.72 -6.85
CA GLY A 133 16.69 -4.61 -7.58
C GLY A 133 16.56 -3.27 -6.87
N ILE A 134 17.26 -2.27 -7.37
CA ILE A 134 17.07 -0.86 -7.02
C ILE A 134 16.74 -0.11 -8.31
N VAL A 135 15.75 0.79 -8.24
CA VAL A 135 15.44 1.76 -9.30
C VAL A 135 15.32 3.13 -8.65
N VAL A 136 16.04 4.09 -9.19
CA VAL A 136 15.89 5.50 -8.83
C VAL A 136 15.03 6.19 -9.89
N CYS A 137 13.99 6.87 -9.45
CA CYS A 137 13.16 7.73 -10.27
C CYS A 137 13.48 9.18 -9.92
N THR A 138 14.24 9.85 -10.78
CA THR A 138 14.59 11.26 -10.56
C THR A 138 13.37 12.15 -10.83
N LYS A 139 13.08 13.06 -9.90
CA LYS A 139 11.94 14.00 -10.01
C LYS A 139 12.21 15.16 -10.95
N ARG A 140 13.43 15.29 -11.48
CA ARG A 140 13.85 16.42 -12.34
C ARG A 140 14.60 15.92 -13.55
N GLU A 141 14.50 16.69 -14.65
CA GLU A 141 15.29 16.48 -15.86
C GLU A 141 16.72 17.05 -15.75
N ASP A 142 16.91 18.03 -14.85
CA ASP A 142 18.18 18.70 -14.58
C ASP A 142 18.80 18.22 -13.25
N GLY A 143 20.09 18.42 -13.06
CA GLY A 143 20.82 18.04 -11.85
C GLY A 143 21.10 16.54 -11.73
N ASN A 144 20.99 15.81 -12.83
CA ASN A 144 21.15 14.36 -12.85
C ASN A 144 22.62 13.91 -12.88
N GLU A 145 23.58 14.84 -12.82
CA GLU A 145 25.02 14.52 -12.70
C GLU A 145 25.30 13.68 -11.46
N LEU A 146 24.50 13.84 -10.40
CA LEU A 146 24.54 13.01 -9.19
C LEU A 146 24.42 11.52 -9.50
N PHE A 147 23.62 11.17 -10.49
CA PHE A 147 23.30 9.79 -10.86
C PHE A 147 24.10 9.24 -12.03
N ALA A 148 25.08 10.01 -12.55
CA ALA A 148 25.80 9.67 -13.77
C ALA A 148 26.56 8.33 -13.71
N GLU A 149 27.00 7.92 -12.52
CA GLU A 149 27.72 6.67 -12.28
C GLU A 149 26.88 5.66 -11.43
N ALA A 150 25.53 5.80 -11.45
CA ALA A 150 24.67 4.91 -10.68
C ALA A 150 24.80 3.45 -11.15
N PRO A 151 24.98 2.49 -10.24
CA PRO A 151 25.07 1.09 -10.60
C PRO A 151 23.68 0.46 -10.92
N PHE A 152 22.60 1.20 -10.73
CA PHE A 152 21.21 0.81 -10.92
C PHE A 152 20.52 1.73 -11.95
N PRO A 153 19.36 1.32 -12.51
CA PRO A 153 18.58 2.14 -13.42
C PRO A 153 18.14 3.47 -12.77
N VAL A 154 18.32 4.59 -13.50
CA VAL A 154 17.82 5.91 -13.12
C VAL A 154 16.84 6.38 -14.19
N ILE A 155 15.55 6.40 -13.85
CA ILE A 155 14.47 6.76 -14.75
C ILE A 155 13.90 8.12 -14.40
N LEU A 156 13.15 8.74 -15.32
CA LEU A 156 12.54 10.04 -15.09
C LEU A 156 11.12 9.92 -14.53
N TYR A 157 10.82 10.68 -13.48
CA TYR A 157 9.45 10.89 -13.01
C TYR A 157 8.68 11.77 -13.98
N ASN A 158 7.70 11.18 -14.67
CA ASN A 158 6.86 11.86 -15.65
C ASN A 158 5.38 11.59 -15.38
N ASP A 159 4.49 12.17 -16.16
CA ASP A 159 3.04 12.02 -16.02
C ASP A 159 2.59 10.54 -16.12
N SER A 160 3.29 9.72 -16.91
CA SER A 160 2.98 8.30 -17.05
C SER A 160 3.30 7.53 -15.75
N VAL A 161 4.47 7.77 -15.14
CA VAL A 161 4.85 7.20 -13.85
C VAL A 161 3.89 7.71 -12.76
N LYS A 162 3.60 9.02 -12.73
CA LYS A 162 2.65 9.60 -11.77
C LYS A 162 1.28 8.94 -11.84
N ALA A 163 0.74 8.76 -13.05
CA ALA A 163 -0.55 8.10 -13.24
C ALA A 163 -0.51 6.63 -12.79
N ALA A 164 0.59 5.92 -13.08
CA ALA A 164 0.76 4.51 -12.74
C ALA A 164 0.84 4.25 -11.23
N ILE A 165 1.48 5.15 -10.48
CA ILE A 165 1.60 5.00 -9.01
C ILE A 165 0.36 5.50 -8.25
N GLY A 166 -0.58 6.18 -8.93
CA GLY A 166 -1.90 6.54 -8.43
C GLY A 166 -1.88 7.18 -7.04
N GLY A 167 -2.53 6.54 -6.07
CA GLY A 167 -2.63 7.03 -4.70
C GLY A 167 -1.30 7.24 -3.99
N SER A 168 -0.23 6.56 -4.42
CA SER A 168 1.11 6.74 -3.87
C SER A 168 1.79 8.05 -4.32
N SER A 169 1.26 8.72 -5.34
CA SER A 169 1.84 9.99 -5.84
C SER A 169 1.89 11.08 -4.77
N GLY A 170 0.94 11.10 -3.83
CA GLY A 170 0.95 12.04 -2.71
C GLY A 170 2.18 11.93 -1.81
N MET A 171 2.72 10.71 -1.63
CA MET A 171 3.94 10.49 -0.87
C MET A 171 5.19 10.92 -1.66
N VAL A 172 5.13 10.79 -2.98
CA VAL A 172 6.23 11.16 -3.87
C VAL A 172 6.32 12.67 -4.08
N GLU A 173 5.17 13.35 -4.14
CA GLU A 173 5.06 14.79 -4.44
C GLU A 173 5.02 15.67 -3.17
N ASP A 174 5.19 15.08 -2.00
CA ASP A 174 5.27 15.84 -0.75
C ASP A 174 6.53 16.72 -0.75
N GLU A 175 6.32 18.04 -0.65
CA GLU A 175 7.40 19.03 -0.62
C GLU A 175 8.21 18.99 0.68
N GLU A 176 7.63 18.51 1.78
CA GLU A 176 8.32 18.35 3.05
C GLU A 176 9.22 17.11 3.06
N THR A 177 8.94 16.16 2.17
CA THR A 177 9.68 14.90 2.03
C THR A 177 10.17 14.73 0.57
N PRO A 178 11.17 15.52 0.14
CA PRO A 178 11.60 15.56 -1.25
C PRO A 178 12.16 14.23 -1.77
N ASN A 179 12.62 13.37 -0.86
CA ASN A 179 13.08 12.02 -1.16
C ASN A 179 12.14 11.02 -0.52
N ALA A 180 11.61 10.09 -1.30
CA ALA A 180 10.69 9.07 -0.85
C ALA A 180 11.03 7.74 -1.53
N ALA A 181 10.99 6.64 -0.80
CA ALA A 181 11.18 5.31 -1.37
C ALA A 181 10.25 4.30 -0.73
N SER A 182 9.93 3.26 -1.47
CA SER A 182 9.21 2.10 -0.95
C SER A 182 9.64 0.84 -1.67
N TRP A 183 9.44 -0.31 -1.03
CA TRP A 183 9.57 -1.58 -1.71
C TRP A 183 8.38 -1.82 -2.64
N TYR A 184 8.69 -2.11 -3.89
CA TYR A 184 7.76 -2.63 -4.88
C TYR A 184 7.87 -4.16 -4.85
N VAL A 185 6.75 -4.84 -4.62
CA VAL A 185 6.67 -6.30 -4.55
C VAL A 185 5.48 -6.77 -5.38
N ASN A 186 5.73 -7.61 -6.37
CA ASN A 186 4.69 -8.24 -7.22
C ASN A 186 3.63 -7.26 -7.74
N GLY A 187 4.03 -6.07 -8.15
CA GLY A 187 3.12 -5.09 -8.77
C GLY A 187 2.60 -4.00 -7.84
N SER A 188 2.99 -3.99 -6.57
CA SER A 188 2.47 -3.03 -5.59
C SER A 188 3.56 -2.45 -4.71
N PHE A 189 3.43 -1.18 -4.33
CA PHE A 189 4.23 -0.62 -3.25
C PHE A 189 3.74 -1.10 -1.89
N LEU A 190 4.68 -1.38 -1.00
CA LEU A 190 4.36 -1.60 0.40
C LEU A 190 3.93 -0.29 1.06
N SER A 191 3.18 -0.39 2.17
CA SER A 191 2.68 0.79 2.90
C SER A 191 3.77 1.59 3.62
N ALA A 192 4.97 1.01 3.80
CA ALA A 192 6.12 1.68 4.41
C ALA A 192 6.84 2.55 3.39
N TRP A 193 7.01 3.83 3.73
CA TRP A 193 7.76 4.80 2.94
C TRP A 193 8.97 5.31 3.72
N TYR A 194 10.08 5.47 3.04
CA TYR A 194 11.38 5.81 3.59
C TYR A 194 11.84 7.16 3.05
N SER A 195 12.22 8.09 3.91
CA SER A 195 12.88 9.36 3.55
C SER A 195 14.39 9.31 3.69
N SER A 196 14.91 8.24 4.30
CA SER A 196 16.32 7.91 4.41
C SER A 196 16.48 6.39 4.44
N VAL A 197 17.65 5.88 4.12
CA VAL A 197 17.95 4.43 4.14
C VAL A 197 19.30 4.18 4.80
N ASP A 198 19.42 3.00 5.41
CA ASP A 198 20.70 2.47 5.87
C ASP A 198 21.20 1.42 4.86
N ALA A 199 22.41 1.62 4.36
CA ALA A 199 23.02 0.73 3.38
C ALA A 199 23.20 -0.72 3.90
N GLN A 200 23.32 -0.91 5.22
CA GLN A 200 23.49 -2.22 5.83
C GLN A 200 22.16 -2.97 5.99
N GLU A 201 21.05 -2.25 6.16
CA GLU A 201 19.71 -2.84 6.31
C GLU A 201 19.04 -3.19 4.98
N LEU A 202 19.46 -2.55 3.87
CA LEU A 202 18.88 -2.78 2.55
C LEU A 202 18.98 -4.25 2.08
N PRO A 203 20.14 -4.93 2.19
CA PRO A 203 20.25 -6.33 1.76
C PRO A 203 19.39 -7.29 2.60
N GLU A 204 19.28 -7.05 3.91
CA GLU A 204 18.44 -7.87 4.79
C GLU A 204 16.96 -7.70 4.46
N SER A 205 16.54 -6.46 4.21
CA SER A 205 15.19 -6.14 3.75
C SER A 205 14.90 -6.77 2.39
N ALA A 206 15.85 -6.73 1.45
CA ALA A 206 15.73 -7.36 0.15
C ALA A 206 15.46 -8.87 0.26
N ALA A 207 16.25 -9.57 1.10
CA ALA A 207 16.06 -11.01 1.34
C ALA A 207 14.64 -11.31 1.87
N ALA A 208 14.19 -10.55 2.86
CA ALA A 208 12.86 -10.73 3.46
C ALA A 208 11.73 -10.50 2.45
N PHE A 209 11.82 -9.47 1.60
CA PHE A 209 10.79 -9.19 0.61
C PHE A 209 10.82 -10.14 -0.59
N VAL A 210 11.97 -10.67 -0.95
CA VAL A 210 12.08 -11.74 -1.95
C VAL A 210 11.43 -13.04 -1.42
N GLU A 211 11.66 -13.41 -0.17
CA GLU A 211 10.98 -14.53 0.44
C GLU A 211 9.46 -14.33 0.45
N MET A 212 9.01 -13.16 0.91
CA MET A 212 7.58 -12.79 0.93
C MET A 212 6.96 -12.81 -0.47
N SER A 213 7.67 -12.37 -1.51
CA SER A 213 7.16 -12.35 -2.89
C SER A 213 6.82 -13.74 -3.45
N GLN A 214 7.42 -14.78 -2.88
CA GLN A 214 7.24 -16.18 -3.28
C GLN A 214 6.08 -16.86 -2.54
N GLU A 215 5.53 -16.25 -1.49
CA GLU A 215 4.39 -16.80 -0.75
C GLU A 215 3.11 -16.72 -1.57
N PRO A 216 2.27 -17.78 -1.60
CA PRO A 216 1.03 -17.81 -2.39
C PRO A 216 0.01 -16.71 -2.05
N ALA A 217 0.06 -16.18 -0.83
CA ALA A 217 -0.81 -15.10 -0.36
C ALA A 217 -0.43 -13.72 -0.93
N PHE A 218 0.77 -13.58 -1.49
CA PHE A 218 1.28 -12.32 -2.04
C PHE A 218 1.18 -12.24 -3.57
N SER A 219 0.43 -13.12 -4.21
CA SER A 219 0.12 -12.96 -5.63
C SER A 219 -0.83 -11.78 -5.80
N ALA A 220 -0.40 -10.79 -6.57
CA ALA A 220 -1.12 -9.56 -6.87
C ALA A 220 -2.60 -9.84 -7.20
N GLY A 221 -3.52 -9.38 -6.38
CA GLY A 221 -4.96 -9.48 -6.67
C GLY A 221 -5.89 -9.62 -5.47
N ASP A 222 -5.36 -9.73 -4.26
CA ASP A 222 -6.17 -10.01 -3.09
C ASP A 222 -5.84 -8.99 -1.98
N GLY A 223 -6.54 -7.86 -2.01
CA GLY A 223 -6.34 -6.71 -1.11
C GLY A 223 -6.69 -6.94 0.37
N SER A 224 -6.59 -8.18 0.88
CA SER A 224 -6.89 -8.50 2.28
C SER A 224 -5.66 -8.73 3.17
N GLY A 225 -4.44 -8.55 2.64
CA GLY A 225 -3.20 -8.74 3.39
C GLY A 225 -2.82 -7.54 4.26
N ALA A 226 -3.54 -7.25 5.33
CA ALA A 226 -2.97 -6.50 6.44
C ALA A 226 -1.92 -7.39 7.12
N ALA A 227 -0.69 -7.35 6.63
CA ALA A 227 0.43 -7.97 7.32
C ALA A 227 0.59 -7.30 8.69
N ALA A 228 0.24 -8.02 9.74
CA ALA A 228 0.52 -7.61 11.11
C ALA A 228 2.04 -7.58 11.28
N MET A 229 2.63 -6.39 11.18
CA MET A 229 4.01 -6.19 11.57
C MET A 229 4.13 -6.40 13.07
N ALA A 230 4.87 -7.42 13.47
CA ALA A 230 5.29 -7.59 14.85
C ALA A 230 6.21 -6.41 15.25
N PRO A 231 6.01 -5.79 16.42
CA PRO A 231 6.90 -4.73 16.86
C PRO A 231 8.28 -5.33 17.14
N MET A 232 9.28 -4.83 16.45
CA MET A 232 10.67 -5.07 16.84
C MET A 232 10.97 -4.23 18.08
N GLY A 233 11.31 -4.91 19.16
CA GLY A 233 11.72 -4.37 20.46
C GLY A 233 13.19 -4.00 20.50
#